data_512f984eb9113c3520dcaef7673d7248
#
_entry.id   512f984eb9113c3520dcaef7673d7248
#
_cell.length_a   1.000
_cell.length_b   1.000
_cell.length_c   1.000
_cell.angle_alpha   90.00
_cell.angle_beta   90.00
_cell.angle_gamma   90.00
#
_symmetry.space_group_name_H-M   'P 1'
#
loop_
_entity.id
_entity.type
_entity.pdbx_description
1 polymer ?
#
loop_
_entity_poly.entity_id
_entity_poly.type
_entity_poly.pdbx_seq_one_letter_code
_entity_poly.pdbx_strand_id
1 'polypeptide(L)'
;MELSKINSLVELFFQKNKEKKNLPHQPFLKWLKNEKENFLSWSLVGQRIYVLSEYLKKELSPGDRCILLSENRPEWLIADIAIMDAGGVTVPLFTTYSEEDYKYIINDCEPKICIVSNDLQFKK
;
A
#
# COMPACT_ATOMS: atom_id res chain seq x y z
N MET A 1 20.70 6.18 -11.45
CA MET A 1 19.94 4.90 -11.38
C MET A 1 19.59 4.44 -12.79
N GLU A 2 19.85 3.18 -13.08
CA GLU A 2 19.50 2.61 -14.39
C GLU A 2 18.21 1.81 -14.24
N LEU A 3 17.15 2.25 -14.92
CA LEU A 3 15.84 1.59 -14.86
C LEU A 3 15.90 0.15 -15.39
N SER A 4 16.81 -0.15 -16.30
CA SER A 4 16.96 -1.51 -16.85
C SER A 4 17.34 -2.56 -15.82
N LYS A 5 17.84 -2.15 -14.64
CA LYS A 5 18.23 -3.05 -13.56
C LYS A 5 17.15 -3.24 -12.50
N ILE A 6 16.00 -2.59 -12.69
CA ILE A 6 14.90 -2.64 -11.72
C ILE A 6 13.82 -3.59 -12.23
N ASN A 7 13.50 -4.59 -11.41
CA ASN A 7 12.60 -5.67 -11.79
C ASN A 7 11.19 -5.55 -11.23
N SER A 8 10.94 -4.61 -10.30
CA SER A 8 9.62 -4.45 -9.70
C SER A 8 9.41 -3.03 -9.19
N LEU A 9 8.13 -2.69 -8.96
CA LEU A 9 7.76 -1.41 -8.37
C LEU A 9 8.32 -1.25 -6.96
N VAL A 10 8.33 -2.33 -6.18
CA VAL A 10 8.88 -2.34 -4.82
C VAL A 10 10.37 -2.03 -4.86
N GLU A 11 11.11 -2.67 -5.75
CA GLU A 11 12.53 -2.43 -5.92
C GLU A 11 12.80 -0.99 -6.34
N LEU A 12 11.98 -0.44 -7.24
CA LEU A 12 12.09 0.95 -7.65
C LEU A 12 11.92 1.90 -6.46
N PHE A 13 10.90 1.65 -5.61
CA PHE A 13 10.66 2.49 -4.43
C PHE A 13 11.87 2.46 -3.49
N PHE A 14 12.37 1.28 -3.14
CA PHE A 14 13.48 1.17 -2.20
C PHE A 14 14.77 1.73 -2.76
N GLN A 15 14.99 1.59 -4.06
CA GLN A 15 16.16 2.21 -4.71
C GLN A 15 16.10 3.73 -4.61
N LYS A 16 14.94 4.34 -4.87
CA LYS A 16 14.73 5.78 -4.73
C LYS A 16 14.85 6.22 -3.27
N ASN A 17 14.31 5.45 -2.35
CA ASN A 17 14.40 5.77 -0.93
C ASN A 17 15.85 5.78 -0.45
N LYS A 18 16.66 4.84 -0.94
CA LYS A 18 18.09 4.79 -0.64
C LYS A 18 18.83 6.03 -1.18
N GLU A 19 18.47 6.49 -2.37
CA GLU A 19 19.02 7.71 -2.95
C GLU A 19 18.68 8.95 -2.12
N LYS A 20 17.57 8.92 -1.37
CA LYS A 20 17.08 10.02 -0.54
C LYS A 20 17.53 9.96 0.91
N LYS A 21 18.37 9.01 1.29
CA LYS A 21 18.77 8.81 2.70
C LYS A 21 19.45 10.04 3.32
N ASN A 22 20.11 10.87 2.52
CA ASN A 22 20.76 12.10 2.99
C ASN A 22 19.80 13.29 3.00
N LEU A 23 18.54 13.09 2.60
CA LEU A 23 17.49 14.07 2.57
C LEU A 23 16.24 13.50 3.26
N PRO A 24 16.34 13.13 4.56
CA PRO A 24 15.29 12.36 5.23
C PRO A 24 13.96 13.07 5.35
N HIS A 25 13.96 14.41 5.25
CA HIS A 25 12.72 15.19 5.35
C HIS A 25 12.14 15.57 3.99
N GLN A 26 12.74 15.10 2.88
CA GLN A 26 12.21 15.40 1.57
C GLN A 26 10.84 14.75 1.38
N PRO A 27 9.81 15.52 0.96
CA PRO A 27 8.47 14.96 0.78
C PRO A 27 8.43 13.91 -0.34
N PHE A 28 7.70 12.82 -0.09
CA PHE A 28 7.37 11.83 -1.11
C PHE A 28 5.90 11.89 -1.48
N LEU A 29 5.01 11.96 -0.46
CA LEU A 29 3.58 12.08 -0.66
C LEU A 29 3.10 13.41 -0.11
N LYS A 30 2.29 14.12 -0.91
CA LYS A 30 1.68 15.38 -0.53
C LYS A 30 0.17 15.33 -0.76
N TRP A 31 -0.59 15.95 0.11
CA TRP A 31 -2.04 16.06 -0.07
C TRP A 31 -2.55 17.31 0.64
N LEU A 32 -3.78 17.71 0.27
CA LEU A 32 -4.46 18.84 0.90
C LEU A 32 -5.51 18.36 1.88
N LYS A 33 -5.53 18.95 3.05
CA LYS A 33 -6.55 18.70 4.06
C LYS A 33 -6.88 20.02 4.73
N ASN A 34 -8.16 20.40 4.68
CA ASN A 34 -8.62 21.69 5.22
C ASN A 34 -7.82 22.88 4.66
N GLU A 35 -7.58 22.86 3.35
CA GLU A 35 -6.81 23.87 2.60
C GLU A 35 -5.34 23.97 3.02
N LYS A 36 -4.86 23.05 3.82
CA LYS A 36 -3.46 22.98 4.22
C LYS A 36 -2.74 21.85 3.49
N GLU A 37 -1.53 22.14 3.02
CA GLU A 37 -0.67 21.13 2.43
C GLU A 37 -0.07 20.26 3.53
N ASN A 38 -0.22 18.96 3.38
CA ASN A 38 0.40 17.97 4.28
C ASN A 38 1.33 17.10 3.44
N PHE A 39 2.33 16.50 4.10
CA PHE A 39 3.23 15.60 3.39
C PHE A 39 3.75 14.48 4.31
N LEU A 40 4.20 13.40 3.66
CA LEU A 40 5.00 12.36 4.29
C LEU A 40 6.34 12.30 3.58
N SER A 41 7.42 12.27 4.35
CA SER A 41 8.77 12.20 3.79
C SER A 41 9.07 10.81 3.24
N TRP A 42 10.08 10.71 2.40
CA TRP A 42 10.58 9.43 1.92
C TRP A 42 10.96 8.49 3.07
N SER A 43 11.66 9.04 4.07
CA SER A 43 12.10 8.26 5.23
C SER A 43 10.93 7.69 6.01
N LEU A 44 9.92 8.52 6.30
CA LEU A 44 8.75 8.08 7.08
C LEU A 44 7.92 7.05 6.31
N VAL A 45 7.72 7.26 5.01
CA VAL A 45 6.98 6.30 4.17
C VAL A 45 7.73 4.96 4.14
N GLY A 46 9.05 4.99 3.97
CA GLY A 46 9.85 3.77 4.00
C GLY A 46 9.75 3.01 5.31
N GLN A 47 9.77 3.72 6.44
CA GLN A 47 9.60 3.09 7.75
C GLN A 47 8.23 2.44 7.91
N ARG A 48 7.18 3.12 7.49
CA ARG A 48 5.82 2.58 7.58
C ARG A 48 5.63 1.35 6.70
N ILE A 49 6.19 1.39 5.49
CA ILE A 49 6.16 0.24 4.59
C ILE A 49 6.90 -0.95 5.23
N TYR A 50 8.08 -0.69 5.78
CA TYR A 50 8.87 -1.75 6.41
C TYR A 50 8.10 -2.43 7.55
N VAL A 51 7.53 -1.65 8.46
CA VAL A 51 6.79 -2.19 9.62
C VAL A 51 5.60 -3.02 9.16
N LEU A 52 4.80 -2.50 8.23
CA LEU A 52 3.64 -3.22 7.72
C LEU A 52 4.06 -4.46 6.94
N SER A 53 5.10 -4.37 6.12
CA SER A 53 5.61 -5.50 5.36
C SER A 53 6.10 -6.63 6.27
N GLU A 54 6.80 -6.32 7.35
CA GLU A 54 7.27 -7.33 8.30
C GLU A 54 6.09 -8.05 8.97
N TYR A 55 5.02 -7.33 9.30
CA TYR A 55 3.80 -7.94 9.79
C TYR A 55 3.17 -8.87 8.74
N LEU A 56 3.03 -8.38 7.52
CA LEU A 56 2.39 -9.13 6.44
C LEU A 56 3.18 -10.38 6.06
N LYS A 57 4.51 -10.34 6.14
CA LYS A 57 5.35 -11.52 5.85
C LYS A 57 5.05 -12.70 6.77
N LYS A 58 4.56 -12.42 7.98
CA LYS A 58 4.18 -13.47 8.92
C LYS A 58 2.83 -14.09 8.58
N GLU A 59 1.97 -13.35 7.90
CA GLU A 59 0.60 -13.74 7.62
C GLU A 59 0.38 -14.21 6.19
N LEU A 60 1.22 -13.78 5.25
CA LEU A 60 1.06 -14.07 3.83
C LEU A 60 2.12 -15.04 3.33
N SER A 61 1.70 -15.97 2.48
CA SER A 61 2.60 -16.77 1.65
C SER A 61 2.72 -16.10 0.27
N PRO A 62 3.81 -16.37 -0.49
CA PRO A 62 3.95 -15.78 -1.82
C PRO A 62 2.74 -16.05 -2.70
N GLY A 63 2.23 -15.00 -3.33
CA GLY A 63 1.06 -15.09 -4.20
C GLY A 63 -0.28 -14.97 -3.50
N ASP A 64 -0.34 -14.94 -2.17
CA ASP A 64 -1.59 -14.73 -1.44
C ASP A 64 -2.18 -13.37 -1.79
N ARG A 65 -3.51 -13.31 -1.90
CA ARG A 65 -4.21 -12.08 -2.23
C ARG A 65 -4.57 -11.32 -0.96
N CYS A 66 -4.39 -10.01 -1.03
CA CYS A 66 -4.72 -9.11 0.06
C CYS A 66 -5.64 -8.01 -0.50
N ILE A 67 -6.86 -7.93 0.02
CA ILE A 67 -7.79 -6.89 -0.39
C ILE A 67 -7.41 -5.58 0.27
N LEU A 68 -7.43 -4.51 -0.51
CA LEU A 68 -7.17 -3.16 -0.05
C LEU A 68 -8.37 -2.29 -0.40
N LEU A 69 -9.20 -2.02 0.60
CA LEU A 69 -10.42 -1.22 0.48
C LEU A 69 -10.23 0.09 1.22
N SER A 70 -10.01 1.16 0.49
CA SER A 70 -9.72 2.46 1.07
C SER A 70 -10.03 3.57 0.08
N GLU A 71 -10.36 4.73 0.62
CA GLU A 71 -10.38 5.97 -0.12
C GLU A 71 -8.95 6.30 -0.61
N ASN A 72 -8.86 7.22 -1.56
CA ASN A 72 -7.58 7.69 -2.08
C ASN A 72 -6.87 8.53 -1.00
N ARG A 73 -5.90 7.94 -0.33
CA ARG A 73 -5.17 8.55 0.78
C ARG A 73 -3.74 7.99 0.83
N PRO A 74 -2.82 8.68 1.55
CA PRO A 74 -1.40 8.24 1.59
C PRO A 74 -1.21 6.81 2.06
N GLU A 75 -2.00 6.36 3.01
CA GLU A 75 -1.91 5.01 3.56
C GLU A 75 -2.21 3.94 2.51
N TRP A 76 -2.97 4.29 1.47
CA TRP A 76 -3.26 3.36 0.37
C TRP A 76 -1.97 2.94 -0.35
N LEU A 77 -1.14 3.91 -0.71
CA LEU A 77 0.12 3.62 -1.40
C LEU A 77 1.08 2.84 -0.50
N ILE A 78 1.14 3.22 0.77
CA ILE A 78 1.97 2.52 1.76
C ILE A 78 1.55 1.06 1.86
N ALA A 79 0.25 0.80 1.98
CA ALA A 79 -0.27 -0.56 2.08
C ALA A 79 -0.01 -1.35 0.79
N ASP A 80 -0.21 -0.74 -0.37
CA ASP A 80 0.02 -1.40 -1.66
C ASP A 80 1.47 -1.86 -1.79
N ILE A 81 2.42 -0.98 -1.51
CA ILE A 81 3.84 -1.33 -1.61
C ILE A 81 4.21 -2.38 -0.56
N ALA A 82 3.68 -2.27 0.66
CA ALA A 82 3.97 -3.24 1.72
C ALA A 82 3.45 -4.64 1.37
N ILE A 83 2.26 -4.74 0.78
CA ILE A 83 1.70 -6.02 0.34
C ILE A 83 2.62 -6.66 -0.71
N MET A 84 3.03 -5.89 -1.70
CA MET A 84 3.93 -6.37 -2.75
C MET A 84 5.30 -6.77 -2.18
N ASP A 85 5.84 -5.98 -1.26
CA ASP A 85 7.12 -6.30 -0.62
C ASP A 85 7.05 -7.59 0.18
N ALA A 86 5.89 -7.89 0.77
CA ALA A 86 5.67 -9.13 1.52
C ALA A 86 5.41 -10.34 0.62
N GLY A 87 5.43 -10.17 -0.69
CA GLY A 87 5.20 -11.26 -1.65
C GLY A 87 3.74 -11.50 -1.98
N GLY A 88 2.84 -10.64 -1.50
CA GLY A 88 1.41 -10.76 -1.76
C GLY A 88 0.98 -10.08 -3.05
N VAL A 89 -0.28 -10.27 -3.40
CA VAL A 89 -0.92 -9.64 -4.55
C VAL A 89 -2.00 -8.69 -4.04
N THR A 90 -1.87 -7.41 -4.35
CA THR A 90 -2.87 -6.40 -3.97
C THR A 90 -4.10 -6.53 -4.85
N VAL A 91 -5.28 -6.61 -4.23
CA VAL A 91 -6.56 -6.57 -4.93
C VAL A 91 -7.28 -5.30 -4.47
N PRO A 92 -7.14 -4.20 -5.21
CA PRO A 92 -7.77 -2.94 -4.81
C PRO A 92 -9.27 -2.96 -5.07
N LEU A 93 -10.04 -2.47 -4.12
CA LEU A 93 -11.48 -2.32 -4.25
C LEU A 93 -11.86 -0.86 -4.09
N PHE A 94 -12.81 -0.40 -4.91
CA PHE A 94 -13.34 0.95 -4.80
C PHE A 94 -14.40 1.03 -3.70
N THR A 95 -14.41 2.10 -2.97
CA THR A 95 -15.38 2.32 -1.89
C THR A 95 -16.82 2.47 -2.41
N THR A 96 -16.97 2.71 -3.71
CA THR A 96 -18.26 2.90 -4.38
C THR A 96 -18.87 1.60 -4.93
N TYR A 97 -18.19 0.47 -4.81
CA TYR A 97 -18.73 -0.81 -5.26
C TYR A 97 -19.96 -1.22 -4.43
N SER A 98 -20.86 -1.96 -5.08
CA SER A 98 -22.01 -2.53 -4.40
C SER A 98 -21.60 -3.73 -3.53
N GLU A 99 -22.50 -4.13 -2.63
CA GLU A 99 -22.27 -5.32 -1.81
C GLU A 99 -22.09 -6.58 -2.69
N GLU A 100 -22.83 -6.67 -3.78
CA GLU A 100 -22.70 -7.78 -4.72
C GLU A 100 -21.33 -7.81 -5.40
N ASP A 101 -20.80 -6.64 -5.75
CA ASP A 101 -19.48 -6.53 -6.34
C ASP A 101 -18.42 -7.04 -5.35
N TYR A 102 -18.51 -6.64 -4.07
CA TYR A 102 -17.57 -7.09 -3.05
C TYR A 102 -17.63 -8.61 -2.87
N LYS A 103 -18.82 -9.15 -2.80
CA LYS A 103 -19.00 -10.61 -2.67
C LYS A 103 -18.38 -11.37 -3.84
N TYR A 104 -18.60 -10.88 -5.05
CA TYR A 104 -18.04 -11.52 -6.24
C TYR A 104 -16.51 -11.53 -6.20
N ILE A 105 -15.91 -10.39 -5.89
CA ILE A 105 -14.45 -10.25 -5.88
C ILE A 105 -13.84 -11.10 -4.76
N ILE A 106 -14.45 -11.09 -3.57
CA ILE A 106 -13.95 -11.86 -2.43
C ILE A 106 -13.99 -13.36 -2.77
N ASN A 107 -15.09 -13.84 -3.34
CA ASN A 107 -15.21 -15.24 -3.70
C ASN A 107 -14.27 -15.65 -4.82
N ASP A 108 -14.00 -14.73 -5.76
CA ASP A 108 -13.12 -15.00 -6.89
C ASP A 108 -11.65 -15.05 -6.48
N CYS A 109 -11.18 -14.09 -5.68
CA CYS A 109 -9.76 -13.98 -5.33
C CYS A 109 -9.36 -14.75 -4.07
N GLU A 110 -10.32 -15.17 -3.25
CA GLU A 110 -10.04 -15.88 -1.98
C GLU A 110 -8.94 -15.20 -1.16
N PRO A 111 -9.18 -13.96 -0.69
CA PRO A 111 -8.12 -13.20 -0.03
C PRO A 111 -7.73 -13.78 1.31
N LYS A 112 -6.46 -13.69 1.63
CA LYS A 112 -5.96 -14.07 2.94
C LYS A 112 -6.18 -12.98 3.98
N ILE A 113 -6.03 -11.71 3.58
CA ILE A 113 -6.16 -10.55 4.45
C ILE A 113 -6.96 -9.48 3.74
N CYS A 114 -7.74 -8.71 4.50
CA CYS A 114 -8.42 -7.52 4.01
C CYS A 114 -7.96 -6.32 4.83
N ILE A 115 -7.43 -5.31 4.15
CA ILE A 115 -7.04 -4.04 4.77
C ILE A 115 -8.11 -3.01 4.41
N VAL A 116 -8.70 -2.39 5.42
CA VAL A 116 -9.75 -1.40 5.24
C VAL A 116 -9.36 -0.09 5.93
N SER A 117 -9.82 1.03 5.39
CA SER A 117 -9.43 2.35 5.87
C SER A 117 -10.11 2.73 7.19
N ASN A 118 -11.30 2.20 7.47
CA ASN A 118 -12.06 2.52 8.68
C ASN A 118 -13.20 1.52 8.86
N ASP A 119 -13.90 1.64 10.00
CA ASP A 119 -15.01 0.74 10.36
C ASP A 119 -16.16 0.77 9.35
N LEU A 120 -16.41 1.92 8.73
CA LEU A 120 -17.47 2.04 7.74
C LEU A 120 -17.20 1.13 6.53
N GLN A 121 -15.96 1.09 6.06
CA GLN A 121 -15.59 0.21 4.96
C GLN A 121 -15.63 -1.26 5.37
N PHE A 122 -15.28 -1.55 6.60
CA PHE A 122 -15.33 -2.92 7.11
C PHE A 122 -16.75 -3.50 7.09
N LYS A 123 -17.75 -2.66 7.32
CA LYS A 123 -19.17 -3.09 7.36
C LYS A 123 -19.79 -3.33 5.97
N LYS A 124 -19.13 -2.93 4.91
CA LYS A 124 -19.59 -3.16 3.53
C LYS A 124 -19.28 -4.57 2.97
#